data_0627a83484d581ff30741d6eb94126d3
#
_entry.id   0627a83484d581ff30741d6eb94126d3
#
_cell.length_a   1.000
_cell.length_b   1.000
_cell.length_c   1.000
_cell.angle_alpha   90.00
_cell.angle_beta   90.00
_cell.angle_gamma   90.00
#
_symmetry.space_group_name_H-M   'P 1'
#
loop_
_entity.id
_entity.type
_entity.pdbx_description
1 polymer ?
#
loop_
_entity_poly.entity_id
_entity_poly.type
_entity_poly.pdbx_seq_one_letter_code
_entity_poly.pdbx_strand_id
1 'polypeptide(L)'
;MTRSTTSKRLLLLIVSLAFLVGACTEVAIQKNPIASPLPPLDPGQEPYAAVAERVLPSVVNVTTNIYQASPTGQPEQGKGVGTGFIVRSNGVVVTNCHVVQGASRITVSTSEAKPTRYDARVIGGDCEHDLAVLKIDAQGLSPLGLGSSADLLLGQQVVAVGYALALEGGPSVTAGIVSSLDRTIQVSDPQCTVCPNGIRTYSQVIQTDAAINHGNSGGPLVDMSGRVVGINSAGSDTAENIGFAISIDSAKGPIRQAISHPLQASAYLGVSTRDVTPDLAFQLGLPVEKGAFVLATLTGGPAAEAGIREGDVIVEVDGKSIDAAADLGRVLDTLKPGEAVDVKVIGSNGQERTVSVKLGTKPLPTEFLQP
;
A
#
# COMPACT_ATOMS: atom_id res chain seq x y z
N MET A 1 46.70 -64.90 55.97
CA MET A 1 46.98 -63.50 56.26
C MET A 1 46.78 -62.70 55.00
N THR A 2 45.62 -62.06 54.86
CA THR A 2 45.43 -60.86 54.07
C THR A 2 43.95 -60.54 54.08
N ARG A 3 43.63 -59.36 54.57
CA ARG A 3 42.26 -58.85 54.74
C ARG A 3 41.69 -58.35 53.46
N SER A 4 40.48 -58.81 53.13
CA SER A 4 39.61 -58.22 52.11
C SER A 4 38.84 -57.05 52.68
N THR A 5 38.91 -55.90 52.05
CA THR A 5 38.04 -54.74 52.33
C THR A 5 37.05 -54.57 51.22
N THR A 6 35.79 -54.87 51.56
CA THR A 6 34.61 -54.67 50.72
C THR A 6 34.24 -53.18 50.72
N SER A 7 34.31 -52.52 49.56
CA SER A 7 33.83 -51.17 49.35
C SER A 7 32.39 -51.20 48.90
N LYS A 8 31.47 -50.67 49.72
CA LYS A 8 30.09 -50.45 49.39
C LYS A 8 29.96 -49.27 48.41
N ARG A 9 29.55 -49.54 47.18
CA ARG A 9 29.15 -48.49 46.22
C ARG A 9 27.72 -48.08 46.53
N LEU A 10 27.56 -46.86 47.02
CA LEU A 10 26.29 -46.16 47.18
C LEU A 10 25.82 -45.66 45.82
N LEU A 11 24.73 -46.17 45.34
CA LEU A 11 24.11 -45.76 44.08
C LEU A 11 23.22 -44.54 44.34
N LEU A 12 23.70 -43.37 44.02
CA LEU A 12 22.91 -42.12 44.03
C LEU A 12 22.07 -42.09 42.75
N LEU A 13 20.74 -42.24 42.89
CA LEU A 13 19.77 -41.97 41.86
C LEU A 13 19.58 -40.44 41.76
N ILE A 14 20.16 -39.79 40.76
CA ILE A 14 19.85 -38.44 40.40
C ILE A 14 18.60 -38.43 39.52
N VAL A 15 17.48 -38.03 40.10
CA VAL A 15 16.24 -37.73 39.34
C VAL A 15 16.46 -36.42 38.62
N SER A 16 16.77 -36.47 37.34
CA SER A 16 16.83 -35.29 36.49
C SER A 16 15.42 -34.81 36.15
N LEU A 17 14.95 -33.79 36.85
CA LEU A 17 13.74 -33.06 36.52
C LEU A 17 14.02 -32.21 35.26
N ALA A 18 13.61 -32.70 34.11
CA ALA A 18 13.67 -31.96 32.87
C ALA A 18 12.64 -30.83 32.92
N PHE A 19 13.09 -29.61 33.18
CA PHE A 19 12.31 -28.40 32.91
C PHE A 19 12.16 -28.28 31.39
N LEU A 20 10.95 -28.57 30.89
CA LEU A 20 10.52 -28.13 29.57
C LEU A 20 10.39 -26.60 29.60
N VAL A 21 11.50 -25.92 29.29
CA VAL A 21 11.45 -24.52 28.91
C VAL A 21 10.82 -24.48 27.53
N GLY A 22 9.56 -24.08 27.47
CA GLY A 22 8.88 -23.77 26.23
C GLY A 22 9.68 -22.67 25.52
N ALA A 23 10.41 -23.04 24.48
CA ALA A 23 11.01 -22.10 23.55
C ALA A 23 9.88 -21.36 22.85
N CYS A 24 9.53 -20.18 23.36
CA CYS A 24 8.91 -19.17 22.53
C CYS A 24 9.88 -18.92 21.39
N THR A 25 9.62 -19.49 20.23
CA THR A 25 10.26 -19.06 19.01
C THR A 25 9.79 -17.63 18.76
N GLU A 26 10.56 -16.66 19.26
CA GLU A 26 10.51 -15.31 18.72
C GLU A 26 10.74 -15.46 17.21
N VAL A 27 9.68 -15.22 16.45
CA VAL A 27 9.81 -15.00 15.02
C VAL A 27 10.69 -13.77 14.88
N ALA A 28 11.97 -13.99 14.66
CA ALA A 28 12.92 -12.96 14.36
C ALA A 28 12.41 -12.27 13.09
N ILE A 29 11.79 -11.11 13.26
CA ILE A 29 11.49 -10.20 12.16
C ILE A 29 12.86 -9.88 11.56
N GLN A 30 13.17 -10.53 10.46
CA GLN A 30 14.39 -10.25 9.70
C GLN A 30 14.36 -8.78 9.36
N LYS A 31 15.14 -7.99 10.08
CA LYS A 31 15.37 -6.57 9.83
C LYS A 31 16.18 -6.46 8.54
N ASN A 32 15.49 -6.61 7.38
CA ASN A 32 16.12 -6.21 6.13
C ASN A 32 16.37 -4.69 6.21
N PRO A 33 17.61 -4.23 6.27
CA PRO A 33 17.89 -2.81 6.36
C PRO A 33 17.38 -2.10 5.11
N ILE A 34 17.02 -0.82 5.27
CA ILE A 34 16.93 0.09 4.14
C ILE A 34 18.31 0.06 3.46
N ALA A 35 18.32 -0.04 2.12
CA ALA A 35 19.55 -0.26 1.36
C ALA A 35 20.67 0.72 1.72
N SER A 36 21.90 0.18 1.76
CA SER A 36 23.10 1.00 1.91
C SER A 36 23.33 1.86 0.65
N PRO A 37 24.05 2.99 0.76
CA PRO A 37 24.45 3.78 -0.38
C PRO A 37 25.18 2.93 -1.46
N LEU A 38 24.89 3.22 -2.72
CA LEU A 38 25.56 2.58 -3.83
C LEU A 38 27.03 3.04 -3.93
N PRO A 39 27.94 2.24 -4.53
CA PRO A 39 29.33 2.66 -4.75
C PRO A 39 29.41 3.89 -5.66
N PRO A 40 30.50 4.67 -5.64
CA PRO A 40 30.72 5.80 -6.55
C PRO A 40 30.61 5.39 -8.04
N LEU A 41 30.27 6.35 -8.90
CA LEU A 41 30.26 6.15 -10.35
C LEU A 41 31.70 6.03 -10.90
N ASP A 42 31.84 5.23 -11.97
CA ASP A 42 33.13 5.10 -12.66
C ASP A 42 33.48 6.40 -13.41
N PRO A 43 34.74 6.87 -13.33
CA PRO A 43 35.19 8.00 -14.13
C PRO A 43 35.10 7.68 -15.63
N GLY A 44 34.39 8.50 -16.39
CA GLY A 44 34.25 8.37 -17.86
C GLY A 44 32.88 7.89 -18.35
N GLN A 45 31.97 7.51 -17.49
CA GLN A 45 30.55 7.32 -17.84
C GLN A 45 29.83 8.68 -17.98
N GLU A 46 28.87 8.76 -18.89
CA GLU A 46 27.91 9.87 -18.94
C GLU A 46 27.15 9.90 -17.60
N PRO A 47 27.29 10.93 -16.76
CA PRO A 47 26.90 10.86 -15.36
C PRO A 47 25.40 10.59 -15.16
N TYR A 48 24.54 11.19 -15.99
CA TYR A 48 23.10 10.96 -15.92
C TYR A 48 22.70 9.57 -16.38
N ALA A 49 23.35 9.04 -17.43
CA ALA A 49 23.12 7.68 -17.90
C ALA A 49 23.50 6.64 -16.83
N ALA A 50 24.63 6.85 -16.17
CA ALA A 50 25.10 5.98 -15.09
C ALA A 50 24.17 6.00 -13.87
N VAL A 51 23.62 7.17 -13.49
CA VAL A 51 22.61 7.27 -12.44
C VAL A 51 21.33 6.54 -12.86
N ALA A 52 20.87 6.77 -14.10
CA ALA A 52 19.67 6.13 -14.62
C ALA A 52 19.80 4.59 -14.61
N GLU A 53 20.88 4.03 -15.16
CA GLU A 53 21.14 2.59 -15.18
C GLU A 53 21.07 1.97 -13.78
N ARG A 54 21.59 2.67 -12.80
CA ARG A 54 21.63 2.27 -11.39
C ARG A 54 20.27 2.30 -10.71
N VAL A 55 19.44 3.31 -11.04
CA VAL A 55 18.17 3.59 -10.35
C VAL A 55 16.99 2.86 -10.99
N LEU A 56 16.98 2.72 -12.33
CA LEU A 56 15.87 2.13 -13.08
C LEU A 56 15.39 0.76 -12.57
N PRO A 57 16.25 -0.18 -12.17
CA PRO A 57 15.79 -1.48 -11.65
C PRO A 57 14.94 -1.40 -10.38
N SER A 58 15.01 -0.28 -9.68
CA SER A 58 14.28 -0.05 -8.42
C SER A 58 13.01 0.77 -8.61
N VAL A 59 12.78 1.32 -9.81
CA VAL A 59 11.60 2.13 -10.11
C VAL A 59 10.50 1.24 -10.65
N VAL A 60 9.28 1.43 -10.15
CA VAL A 60 8.14 0.60 -10.50
C VAL A 60 6.97 1.46 -10.98
N ASN A 61 6.18 0.91 -11.90
CA ASN A 61 4.91 1.50 -12.28
C ASN A 61 3.84 1.11 -11.25
N VAL A 62 3.07 2.08 -10.79
CA VAL A 62 1.93 1.88 -9.88
C VAL A 62 0.65 2.19 -10.66
N THR A 63 -0.15 1.15 -10.92
CA THR A 63 -1.44 1.27 -11.60
C THR A 63 -2.55 1.00 -10.61
N THR A 64 -3.59 1.82 -10.63
CA THR A 64 -4.74 1.69 -9.73
C THR A 64 -6.03 1.57 -10.52
N ASN A 65 -6.95 0.75 -10.01
CA ASN A 65 -8.33 0.75 -10.44
C ASN A 65 -9.11 1.59 -9.44
N ILE A 66 -9.73 2.66 -9.92
CA ILE A 66 -10.57 3.56 -9.12
C ILE A 66 -12.00 3.49 -9.66
N TYR A 67 -12.98 3.69 -8.78
CA TYR A 67 -14.37 3.86 -9.21
C TYR A 67 -14.75 5.32 -9.11
N GLN A 68 -15.16 5.89 -10.22
CA GLN A 68 -15.65 7.26 -10.30
C GLN A 68 -17.14 7.24 -10.61
N ALA A 69 -17.90 8.16 -10.01
CA ALA A 69 -19.28 8.35 -10.41
C ALA A 69 -19.30 9.00 -11.81
N SER A 70 -19.93 8.34 -12.78
CA SER A 70 -20.16 8.95 -14.08
C SER A 70 -21.16 10.12 -13.95
N PRO A 71 -21.23 11.01 -14.95
CA PRO A 71 -22.24 12.06 -14.98
C PRO A 71 -23.68 11.56 -14.90
N THR A 72 -23.90 10.28 -15.18
CA THR A 72 -25.20 9.60 -15.08
C THR A 72 -25.43 8.95 -13.72
N GLY A 73 -24.48 9.09 -12.77
CA GLY A 73 -24.55 8.50 -11.43
C GLY A 73 -24.20 7.00 -11.37
N GLN A 74 -23.79 6.41 -12.50
CA GLN A 74 -23.33 5.02 -12.52
C GLN A 74 -21.84 4.95 -12.22
N PRO A 75 -21.35 3.96 -11.44
CA PRO A 75 -19.93 3.81 -11.19
C PRO A 75 -19.21 3.38 -12.49
N GLU A 76 -18.28 4.20 -12.93
CA GLU A 76 -17.35 3.88 -14.02
C GLU A 76 -15.99 3.52 -13.46
N GLN A 77 -15.37 2.49 -14.05
CA GLN A 77 -14.03 2.08 -13.70
C GLN A 77 -13.00 2.99 -14.38
N GLY A 78 -12.31 3.80 -13.57
CA GLY A 78 -11.15 4.58 -13.99
C GLY A 78 -9.84 3.84 -13.69
N LYS A 79 -8.77 4.27 -14.35
CA LYS A 79 -7.41 3.82 -14.06
C LYS A 79 -6.55 5.01 -13.70
N GLY A 80 -5.86 4.91 -12.56
CA GLY A 80 -4.78 5.82 -12.20
C GLY A 80 -3.42 5.21 -12.56
N VAL A 81 -2.46 6.05 -12.89
CA VAL A 81 -1.07 5.65 -13.14
C VAL A 81 -0.15 6.60 -12.40
N GLY A 82 0.82 6.03 -11.71
CA GLY A 82 1.89 6.75 -11.05
C GLY A 82 3.15 5.90 -11.00
N THR A 83 4.09 6.37 -10.24
CA THR A 83 5.39 5.73 -10.03
C THR A 83 5.57 5.37 -8.58
N GLY A 84 6.40 4.38 -8.31
CA GLY A 84 6.93 4.08 -7.00
C GLY A 84 8.38 3.67 -7.10
N PHE A 85 9.02 3.51 -5.96
CA PHE A 85 10.37 2.96 -5.90
C PHE A 85 10.53 1.99 -4.74
N ILE A 86 11.34 0.97 -4.96
CA ILE A 86 11.59 -0.11 -4.00
C ILE A 86 12.56 0.40 -2.93
N VAL A 87 12.23 0.23 -1.65
CA VAL A 87 13.08 0.60 -0.50
C VAL A 87 13.57 -0.62 0.30
N ARG A 88 13.01 -1.81 0.02
CA ARG A 88 13.46 -3.09 0.60
C ARG A 88 13.36 -4.22 -0.42
N SER A 89 14.33 -5.12 -0.39
CA SER A 89 14.40 -6.26 -1.32
C SER A 89 13.24 -7.25 -1.19
N ASN A 90 12.49 -7.18 -0.09
CA ASN A 90 11.30 -8.00 0.15
C ASN A 90 9.99 -7.35 -0.35
N GLY A 91 10.06 -6.32 -1.18
CA GLY A 91 8.89 -5.76 -1.85
C GLY A 91 8.19 -4.63 -1.09
N VAL A 92 8.92 -3.82 -0.32
CA VAL A 92 8.39 -2.54 0.19
C VAL A 92 8.64 -1.46 -0.85
N VAL A 93 7.57 -0.78 -1.25
CA VAL A 93 7.56 0.27 -2.28
C VAL A 93 7.02 1.55 -1.67
N VAL A 94 7.63 2.68 -2.02
CA VAL A 94 7.17 4.02 -1.66
C VAL A 94 6.55 4.68 -2.89
N THR A 95 5.45 5.40 -2.69
CA THR A 95 4.76 6.21 -3.71
C THR A 95 4.01 7.37 -3.05
N ASN A 96 3.30 8.19 -3.82
CA ASN A 96 2.40 9.21 -3.26
C ASN A 96 1.06 8.62 -2.81
N CYS A 97 0.43 9.27 -1.81
CA CYS A 97 -0.90 8.88 -1.36
C CYS A 97 -1.95 9.11 -2.45
N HIS A 98 -1.91 10.24 -3.17
CA HIS A 98 -2.88 10.54 -4.23
C HIS A 98 -2.84 9.51 -5.38
N VAL A 99 -1.71 8.83 -5.61
CA VAL A 99 -1.60 7.77 -6.63
C VAL A 99 -2.46 6.55 -6.26
N VAL A 100 -2.61 6.24 -4.97
CA VAL A 100 -3.32 5.04 -4.49
C VAL A 100 -4.63 5.34 -3.77
N GLN A 101 -4.95 6.61 -3.60
CA GLN A 101 -6.16 7.07 -2.93
C GLN A 101 -7.42 6.59 -3.67
N GLY A 102 -8.37 6.00 -2.94
CA GLY A 102 -9.61 5.48 -3.51
C GLY A 102 -9.45 4.25 -4.40
N ALA A 103 -8.24 3.68 -4.49
CA ALA A 103 -7.99 2.49 -5.30
C ALA A 103 -8.68 1.26 -4.73
N SER A 104 -9.48 0.58 -5.55
CA SER A 104 -10.04 -0.74 -5.24
C SER A 104 -9.02 -1.87 -5.46
N ARG A 105 -8.06 -1.65 -6.36
CA ARG A 105 -6.93 -2.53 -6.62
C ARG A 105 -5.70 -1.72 -6.97
N ILE A 106 -4.56 -2.12 -6.43
CA ILE A 106 -3.25 -1.54 -6.72
C ILE A 106 -2.40 -2.63 -7.34
N THR A 107 -1.81 -2.34 -8.50
CA THR A 107 -0.88 -3.22 -9.19
C THR A 107 0.45 -2.51 -9.34
N VAL A 108 1.52 -3.17 -8.93
CA VAL A 108 2.90 -2.70 -9.10
C VAL A 108 3.56 -3.54 -10.20
N SER A 109 4.18 -2.88 -11.18
CA SER A 109 4.92 -3.53 -12.27
C SER A 109 6.37 -3.11 -12.27
N THR A 110 7.30 -4.05 -12.40
CA THR A 110 8.74 -3.78 -12.49
C THR A 110 9.11 -3.09 -13.80
N SER A 111 10.28 -2.44 -13.83
CA SER A 111 10.80 -1.71 -15.01
C SER A 111 11.55 -2.56 -16.01
N GLU A 112 11.57 -3.88 -15.83
CA GLU A 112 12.25 -4.81 -16.73
C GLU A 112 11.61 -4.85 -18.11
N ALA A 113 12.36 -5.32 -19.15
CA ALA A 113 11.84 -5.46 -20.50
C ALA A 113 10.60 -6.36 -20.60
N LYS A 114 10.46 -7.30 -19.66
CA LYS A 114 9.24 -8.09 -19.42
C LYS A 114 8.78 -7.80 -18.00
N PRO A 115 7.91 -6.80 -17.79
CA PRO A 115 7.49 -6.39 -16.46
C PRO A 115 6.79 -7.52 -15.70
N THR A 116 7.23 -7.78 -14.50
CA THR A 116 6.51 -8.65 -13.56
C THR A 116 5.48 -7.79 -12.81
N ARG A 117 4.24 -8.30 -12.73
CA ARG A 117 3.12 -7.61 -12.08
C ARG A 117 2.80 -8.26 -10.75
N TYR A 118 2.61 -7.43 -9.75
CA TYR A 118 2.26 -7.83 -8.39
C TYR A 118 1.03 -7.09 -7.92
N ASP A 119 0.13 -7.77 -7.24
CA ASP A 119 -0.89 -7.10 -6.45
C ASP A 119 -0.21 -6.45 -5.24
N ALA A 120 -0.56 -5.20 -4.98
CA ALA A 120 0.02 -4.44 -3.88
C ALA A 120 -1.04 -4.07 -2.85
N ARG A 121 -0.62 -3.97 -1.59
CA ARG A 121 -1.44 -3.43 -0.50
C ARG A 121 -0.71 -2.29 0.18
N VAL A 122 -1.47 -1.30 0.64
CA VAL A 122 -0.93 -0.22 1.47
C VAL A 122 -0.63 -0.78 2.86
N ILE A 123 0.56 -0.51 3.37
CA ILE A 123 0.99 -0.92 4.72
C ILE A 123 1.20 0.27 5.66
N GLY A 124 1.01 1.48 5.19
CA GLY A 124 1.11 2.71 5.95
C GLY A 124 1.41 3.89 5.06
N GLY A 125 1.66 5.03 5.66
CA GLY A 125 2.00 6.27 4.98
C GLY A 125 1.59 7.48 5.81
N ASP A 126 1.49 8.60 5.14
CA ASP A 126 1.08 9.90 5.66
C ASP A 126 0.40 10.66 4.52
N CYS A 127 -0.92 10.57 4.44
CA CYS A 127 -1.65 11.17 3.33
C CYS A 127 -1.78 12.70 3.45
N GLU A 128 -1.57 13.26 4.62
CA GLU A 128 -1.48 14.73 4.77
C GLU A 128 -0.25 15.25 4.02
N HIS A 129 0.87 14.52 4.10
CA HIS A 129 2.10 14.80 3.37
C HIS A 129 2.25 14.01 2.07
N ASP A 130 1.15 13.46 1.57
CA ASP A 130 1.07 12.76 0.28
C ASP A 130 2.01 11.57 0.13
N LEU A 131 2.17 10.79 1.17
CA LEU A 131 3.04 9.61 1.20
C LEU A 131 2.24 8.32 1.40
N ALA A 132 2.52 7.30 0.60
CA ALA A 132 2.03 5.94 0.80
C ALA A 132 3.18 4.91 0.73
N VAL A 133 3.07 3.88 1.55
CA VAL A 133 4.00 2.75 1.57
C VAL A 133 3.24 1.48 1.24
N LEU A 134 3.69 0.81 0.20
CA LEU A 134 3.07 -0.40 -0.34
C LEU A 134 3.90 -1.64 -0.01
N LYS A 135 3.24 -2.79 0.00
CA LYS A 135 3.86 -4.10 0.07
C LYS A 135 3.40 -4.98 -1.09
N ILE A 136 4.34 -5.54 -1.79
CA ILE A 136 4.15 -6.57 -2.82
C ILE A 136 4.81 -7.88 -2.38
N ASP A 137 4.26 -9.02 -2.81
CA ASP A 137 4.83 -10.33 -2.49
C ASP A 137 5.94 -10.69 -3.48
N ALA A 138 7.09 -10.06 -3.27
CA ALA A 138 8.30 -10.26 -4.06
C ALA A 138 9.53 -10.33 -3.15
N GLN A 139 10.57 -10.98 -3.64
CA GLN A 139 11.87 -11.14 -2.96
C GLN A 139 13.01 -10.87 -3.95
N GLY A 140 14.16 -10.50 -3.42
CA GLY A 140 15.36 -10.30 -4.25
C GLY A 140 15.32 -9.05 -5.13
N LEU A 141 14.40 -8.13 -4.85
CA LEU A 141 14.32 -6.86 -5.58
C LEU A 141 15.50 -5.94 -5.22
N SER A 142 15.84 -5.04 -6.14
CA SER A 142 16.91 -4.04 -5.96
C SER A 142 16.34 -2.80 -5.25
N PRO A 143 16.67 -2.51 -3.97
CA PRO A 143 16.15 -1.33 -3.28
C PRO A 143 17.03 -0.11 -3.49
N LEU A 144 16.44 1.10 -3.54
CA LEU A 144 17.15 2.38 -3.48
C LEU A 144 17.52 2.76 -2.05
N GLY A 145 18.72 3.30 -1.89
CA GLY A 145 19.14 3.94 -0.66
C GLY A 145 18.48 5.30 -0.48
N LEU A 146 18.00 5.60 0.72
CA LEU A 146 17.51 6.92 1.05
C LEU A 146 18.68 7.83 1.44
N GLY A 147 18.82 8.95 0.73
CA GLY A 147 19.79 10.01 1.00
C GLY A 147 19.35 10.96 2.11
N SER A 148 19.78 12.21 2.03
CA SER A 148 19.36 13.31 2.92
C SER A 148 18.97 14.51 2.07
N SER A 149 17.80 15.05 2.33
CA SER A 149 17.37 16.33 1.72
C SER A 149 17.91 17.53 2.46
N ALA A 150 18.27 17.38 3.75
CA ALA A 150 18.87 18.46 4.54
C ALA A 150 20.29 18.82 4.07
N ASP A 151 20.98 17.90 3.40
CA ASP A 151 22.34 18.10 2.90
C ASP A 151 22.38 18.68 1.46
N LEU A 152 21.21 18.91 0.83
CA LEU A 152 21.12 19.43 -0.53
C LEU A 152 21.57 20.89 -0.60
N LEU A 153 22.22 21.21 -1.72
CA LEU A 153 22.65 22.59 -2.03
C LEU A 153 21.86 23.11 -3.23
N LEU A 154 21.57 24.41 -3.24
CA LEU A 154 21.01 25.10 -4.41
C LEU A 154 21.98 24.94 -5.62
N GLY A 155 21.43 24.60 -6.77
CA GLY A 155 22.20 24.30 -7.97
C GLY A 155 22.77 22.88 -8.02
N GLN A 156 22.60 22.05 -6.99
CA GLN A 156 23.02 20.66 -7.00
C GLN A 156 22.21 19.88 -8.05
N GLN A 157 22.90 19.04 -8.84
CA GLN A 157 22.28 18.19 -9.85
C GLN A 157 21.44 17.10 -9.22
N VAL A 158 20.26 16.88 -9.81
CA VAL A 158 19.29 15.83 -9.42
C VAL A 158 18.69 15.19 -10.67
N VAL A 159 18.22 13.95 -10.50
CA VAL A 159 17.57 13.17 -11.55
C VAL A 159 16.20 12.72 -11.04
N ALA A 160 15.16 13.05 -11.78
CA ALA A 160 13.81 12.54 -11.52
C ALA A 160 13.52 11.37 -12.45
N VAL A 161 12.94 10.30 -11.89
CA VAL A 161 12.61 9.08 -12.63
C VAL A 161 11.15 8.72 -12.40
N GLY A 162 10.44 8.32 -13.47
CA GLY A 162 9.06 7.87 -13.33
C GLY A 162 8.38 7.56 -14.66
N TYR A 163 7.17 7.03 -14.59
CA TYR A 163 6.35 6.63 -15.74
C TYR A 163 5.51 7.80 -16.27
N ALA A 164 6.20 8.83 -16.80
CA ALA A 164 5.57 10.04 -17.29
C ALA A 164 4.47 9.74 -18.30
N LEU A 165 3.29 10.37 -18.14
CA LEU A 165 2.15 10.29 -19.08
C LEU A 165 1.66 8.86 -19.36
N ALA A 166 2.00 7.89 -18.53
CA ALA A 166 1.67 6.47 -18.74
C ALA A 166 2.12 5.93 -20.13
N LEU A 167 3.19 6.47 -20.69
CA LEU A 167 3.72 6.08 -21.99
C LEU A 167 4.24 4.64 -21.94
N GLU A 168 4.05 3.92 -23.04
CA GLU A 168 4.66 2.60 -23.22
C GLU A 168 6.19 2.74 -23.36
N GLY A 169 6.95 1.73 -22.93
CA GLY A 169 8.41 1.67 -23.12
C GLY A 169 9.24 1.87 -21.86
N GLY A 170 8.62 1.94 -20.69
CA GLY A 170 9.34 2.03 -19.41
C GLY A 170 9.39 3.44 -18.82
N PRO A 171 10.12 3.65 -17.70
CA PRO A 171 10.18 4.93 -17.03
C PRO A 171 11.00 5.95 -17.80
N SER A 172 10.58 7.21 -17.75
CA SER A 172 11.32 8.38 -18.25
C SER A 172 12.31 8.85 -17.19
N VAL A 173 13.44 9.38 -17.66
CA VAL A 173 14.49 9.99 -16.84
C VAL A 173 14.62 11.45 -17.25
N THR A 174 14.51 12.35 -16.29
CA THR A 174 14.71 13.79 -16.49
C THR A 174 15.77 14.30 -15.51
N ALA A 175 16.63 15.21 -15.96
CA ALA A 175 17.69 15.79 -15.16
C ALA A 175 17.48 17.30 -14.97
N GLY A 176 17.90 17.79 -13.84
CA GLY A 176 17.84 19.21 -13.49
C GLY A 176 18.68 19.50 -12.25
N ILE A 177 18.36 20.60 -11.59
CA ILE A 177 19.03 21.05 -10.36
C ILE A 177 18.02 21.28 -9.24
N VAL A 178 18.52 21.37 -8.04
CA VAL A 178 17.76 21.90 -6.90
C VAL A 178 17.62 23.41 -7.10
N SER A 179 16.41 23.86 -7.42
CA SER A 179 16.11 25.28 -7.70
C SER A 179 15.76 26.05 -6.43
N SER A 180 15.14 25.37 -5.44
CA SER A 180 14.82 25.94 -4.12
C SER A 180 14.62 24.81 -3.10
N LEU A 181 14.78 25.15 -1.83
CA LEU A 181 14.55 24.27 -0.68
C LEU A 181 13.52 24.90 0.27
N ASP A 182 12.92 24.07 1.11
CA ASP A 182 12.02 24.48 2.22
C ASP A 182 10.80 25.33 1.79
N ARG A 183 10.32 25.14 0.55
CA ARG A 183 9.09 25.82 0.11
C ARG A 183 7.85 25.15 0.69
N THR A 184 6.83 25.98 0.91
CA THR A 184 5.46 25.53 1.13
C THR A 184 4.64 25.88 -0.09
N ILE A 185 3.96 24.86 -0.67
CA ILE A 185 3.08 25.04 -1.82
C ILE A 185 1.68 24.52 -1.50
N GLN A 186 0.69 25.05 -2.20
CA GLN A 186 -0.69 24.58 -2.13
C GLN A 186 -1.16 24.14 -3.50
N VAL A 187 -1.78 22.95 -3.56
CA VAL A 187 -2.29 22.35 -4.78
C VAL A 187 -3.76 21.98 -4.57
N SER A 188 -4.61 22.32 -5.54
CA SER A 188 -6.00 21.88 -5.52
C SER A 188 -6.05 20.35 -5.70
N ASP A 189 -6.63 19.67 -4.72
CA ASP A 189 -6.83 18.21 -4.72
C ASP A 189 -8.25 17.91 -4.19
N PRO A 190 -9.27 18.04 -5.03
CA PRO A 190 -10.67 17.79 -4.62
C PRO A 190 -10.93 16.35 -4.17
N GLN A 191 -10.05 15.41 -4.50
CA GLN A 191 -10.17 14.01 -4.10
C GLN A 191 -9.52 13.74 -2.72
N CYS A 192 -8.76 14.68 -2.20
CA CYS A 192 -8.14 14.55 -0.89
C CYS A 192 -9.18 14.72 0.23
N THR A 193 -9.54 13.61 0.88
CA THR A 193 -10.53 13.60 1.98
C THR A 193 -9.98 14.15 3.29
N VAL A 194 -8.66 14.22 3.45
CA VAL A 194 -7.97 14.74 4.64
C VAL A 194 -7.48 16.19 4.46
N CYS A 195 -7.60 16.76 3.25
CA CYS A 195 -7.15 18.11 2.97
C CYS A 195 -8.26 19.13 3.23
N PRO A 196 -8.04 20.17 4.05
CA PRO A 196 -9.01 21.22 4.25
C PRO A 196 -9.42 21.89 2.93
N ASN A 197 -10.73 21.97 2.68
CA ASN A 197 -11.31 22.56 1.47
C ASN A 197 -10.78 21.99 0.13
N GLY A 198 -10.31 20.74 0.12
CA GLY A 198 -9.71 20.13 -1.07
C GLY A 198 -8.41 20.79 -1.51
N ILE A 199 -7.68 21.40 -0.58
CA ILE A 199 -6.38 22.02 -0.84
C ILE A 199 -5.32 21.23 -0.07
N ARG A 200 -4.43 20.55 -0.80
CA ARG A 200 -3.28 19.87 -0.24
C ARG A 200 -2.14 20.89 -0.04
N THR A 201 -1.60 20.92 1.16
CA THR A 201 -0.45 21.76 1.50
C THR A 201 0.79 20.90 1.62
N TYR A 202 1.77 21.16 0.79
CA TYR A 202 3.08 20.51 0.87
C TYR A 202 4.04 21.47 1.55
N SER A 203 4.58 21.08 2.67
CA SER A 203 5.64 21.79 3.41
C SER A 203 7.01 21.18 3.13
N GLN A 204 8.05 22.01 3.21
CA GLN A 204 9.45 21.56 3.03
C GLN A 204 9.71 20.82 1.72
N VAL A 205 9.10 21.28 0.62
CA VAL A 205 9.34 20.67 -0.69
C VAL A 205 10.65 21.15 -1.30
N ILE A 206 11.25 20.25 -2.08
CA ILE A 206 12.37 20.54 -2.98
C ILE A 206 11.78 21.02 -4.30
N GLN A 207 12.15 22.22 -4.75
CA GLN A 207 11.85 22.67 -6.10
C GLN A 207 12.99 22.30 -7.04
N THR A 208 12.65 21.81 -8.23
CA THR A 208 13.61 21.43 -9.29
C THR A 208 13.10 21.88 -10.65
N ASP A 209 14.00 22.10 -11.59
CA ASP A 209 13.71 22.28 -13.02
C ASP A 209 13.77 20.97 -13.82
N ALA A 210 14.11 19.85 -13.16
CA ALA A 210 13.86 18.52 -13.73
C ALA A 210 12.37 18.38 -14.05
N ALA A 211 12.02 17.94 -15.26
CA ALA A 211 10.63 17.86 -15.69
C ALA A 211 9.85 16.83 -14.86
N ILE A 212 8.93 17.32 -14.04
CA ILE A 212 7.95 16.54 -13.28
C ILE A 212 6.60 16.68 -13.98
N ASN A 213 6.03 15.57 -14.44
CA ASN A 213 4.76 15.51 -15.16
C ASN A 213 3.88 14.42 -14.58
N HIS A 214 2.60 14.40 -14.98
CA HIS A 214 1.69 13.32 -14.61
C HIS A 214 2.29 11.94 -14.90
N GLY A 215 2.24 11.06 -13.91
CA GLY A 215 2.81 9.74 -13.93
C GLY A 215 4.19 9.63 -13.26
N ASN A 216 4.99 10.73 -13.16
CA ASN A 216 6.21 10.73 -12.36
C ASN A 216 5.92 10.76 -10.85
N SER A 217 4.71 11.17 -10.46
CA SER A 217 4.27 11.22 -9.05
C SER A 217 4.51 9.90 -8.33
N GLY A 218 5.15 9.96 -7.16
CA GLY A 218 5.58 8.82 -6.36
C GLY A 218 6.93 8.24 -6.75
N GLY A 219 7.52 8.67 -7.87
CA GLY A 219 8.86 8.29 -8.29
C GLY A 219 9.95 8.99 -7.49
N PRO A 220 11.19 8.48 -7.57
CA PRO A 220 12.31 9.07 -6.83
C PRO A 220 12.88 10.29 -7.55
N LEU A 221 13.20 11.34 -6.76
CA LEU A 221 14.20 12.35 -7.10
C LEU A 221 15.50 11.90 -6.43
N VAL A 222 16.55 11.69 -7.24
CA VAL A 222 17.84 11.17 -6.74
C VAL A 222 18.98 12.16 -6.92
N ASP A 223 19.98 12.09 -6.05
CA ASP A 223 21.26 12.76 -6.23
C ASP A 223 22.15 12.01 -7.26
N MET A 224 23.28 12.60 -7.62
CA MET A 224 24.22 12.02 -8.58
C MET A 224 24.92 10.74 -8.08
N SER A 225 24.71 10.34 -6.81
CA SER A 225 25.10 9.03 -6.29
C SER A 225 24.00 7.98 -6.38
N GLY A 226 22.81 8.33 -6.89
CA GLY A 226 21.64 7.47 -6.99
C GLY A 226 20.87 7.27 -5.69
N ARG A 227 21.08 8.12 -4.67
CA ARG A 227 20.32 8.11 -3.43
C ARG A 227 19.08 8.97 -3.56
N VAL A 228 17.97 8.50 -3.02
CA VAL A 228 16.71 9.24 -3.04
C VAL A 228 16.81 10.43 -2.07
N VAL A 229 16.64 11.63 -2.61
CA VAL A 229 16.62 12.89 -1.85
C VAL A 229 15.23 13.51 -1.78
N GLY A 230 14.32 13.06 -2.66
CA GLY A 230 12.92 13.49 -2.66
C GLY A 230 12.01 12.48 -3.35
N ILE A 231 10.70 12.70 -3.22
CA ILE A 231 9.64 11.93 -3.88
C ILE A 231 8.91 12.89 -4.81
N ASN A 232 8.98 12.65 -6.12
CA ASN A 232 8.30 13.48 -7.13
C ASN A 232 6.79 13.54 -6.82
N SER A 233 6.19 14.71 -6.80
CA SER A 233 4.77 14.83 -6.44
C SER A 233 3.98 15.69 -7.42
N ALA A 234 4.34 16.95 -7.60
CA ALA A 234 3.57 17.88 -8.39
C ALA A 234 4.45 18.66 -9.37
N GLY A 235 3.90 18.92 -10.56
CA GLY A 235 4.38 19.97 -11.46
C GLY A 235 3.52 21.23 -11.28
N SER A 236 3.95 22.34 -11.84
CA SER A 236 3.13 23.53 -11.96
C SER A 236 2.30 23.47 -13.24
N ASP A 237 0.98 23.53 -13.13
CA ASP A 237 0.09 23.63 -14.30
C ASP A 237 0.14 25.02 -14.97
N THR A 238 0.73 26.01 -14.29
CA THR A 238 0.74 27.40 -14.72
C THR A 238 2.12 27.93 -15.11
N ALA A 239 3.18 27.16 -14.86
CA ALA A 239 4.55 27.55 -15.17
C ALA A 239 5.38 26.35 -15.64
N GLU A 240 6.18 26.58 -16.67
CA GLU A 240 7.12 25.59 -17.21
C GLU A 240 8.37 25.48 -16.32
N ASN A 241 9.00 24.30 -16.30
CA ASN A 241 10.24 24.03 -15.59
C ASN A 241 10.17 24.27 -14.06
N ILE A 242 9.00 24.04 -13.48
CA ILE A 242 8.79 24.06 -12.03
C ILE A 242 8.20 22.74 -11.60
N GLY A 243 9.04 21.90 -11.02
CA GLY A 243 8.66 20.62 -10.40
C GLY A 243 8.89 20.66 -8.90
N PHE A 244 8.12 19.89 -8.17
CA PHE A 244 8.21 19.77 -6.71
C PHE A 244 8.35 18.31 -6.30
N ALA A 245 9.22 18.07 -5.32
CA ALA A 245 9.37 16.77 -4.68
C ALA A 245 9.27 16.92 -3.17
N ILE A 246 8.61 15.95 -2.54
CA ILE A 246 8.54 15.84 -1.09
C ILE A 246 9.93 15.51 -0.55
N SER A 247 10.39 16.22 0.47
CA SER A 247 11.66 15.98 1.13
C SER A 247 11.75 14.53 1.63
N ILE A 248 12.85 13.82 1.31
CA ILE A 248 13.00 12.44 1.80
C ILE A 248 13.14 12.38 3.32
N ASP A 249 13.69 13.43 3.95
CA ASP A 249 13.85 13.44 5.40
C ASP A 249 12.50 13.51 6.12
N SER A 250 11.50 14.22 5.57
CA SER A 250 10.13 14.19 6.11
C SER A 250 9.47 12.83 5.92
N ALA A 251 9.76 12.12 4.83
CA ALA A 251 9.17 10.82 4.52
C ALA A 251 9.78 9.65 5.32
N LYS A 252 11.03 9.76 5.78
CA LYS A 252 11.75 8.65 6.48
C LYS A 252 11.03 8.16 7.74
N GLY A 253 10.43 9.07 8.51
CA GLY A 253 9.67 8.72 9.73
C GLY A 253 8.48 7.81 9.42
N PRO A 254 7.51 8.30 8.63
CA PRO A 254 6.36 7.53 8.18
C PRO A 254 6.72 6.22 7.46
N ILE A 255 7.77 6.20 6.60
CA ILE A 255 8.24 4.97 5.96
C ILE A 255 8.68 3.93 7.01
N ARG A 256 9.48 4.34 7.99
CA ARG A 256 9.92 3.44 9.07
C ARG A 256 8.75 2.92 9.89
N GLN A 257 7.78 3.79 10.22
CA GLN A 257 6.58 3.42 10.96
C GLN A 257 5.75 2.38 10.18
N ALA A 258 5.46 2.62 8.90
CA ALA A 258 4.73 1.69 8.05
C ALA A 258 5.41 0.31 7.96
N ILE A 259 6.74 0.27 7.98
CA ILE A 259 7.51 -0.98 7.93
C ILE A 259 7.51 -1.71 9.27
N SER A 260 7.61 -0.98 10.40
CA SER A 260 7.69 -1.59 11.74
C SER A 260 6.31 -1.95 12.31
N HIS A 261 5.29 -1.19 11.93
CA HIS A 261 3.89 -1.35 12.37
C HIS A 261 2.97 -1.29 11.14
N PRO A 262 3.03 -2.31 10.26
CA PRO A 262 2.25 -2.29 9.04
C PRO A 262 0.76 -2.35 9.34
N LEU A 263 -0.01 -1.53 8.62
CA LEU A 263 -1.46 -1.63 8.62
C LEU A 263 -1.87 -3.04 8.20
N GLN A 264 -2.77 -3.64 8.95
CA GLN A 264 -3.31 -4.95 8.60
C GLN A 264 -4.30 -4.77 7.45
N ALA A 265 -4.13 -5.59 6.43
CA ALA A 265 -5.11 -5.65 5.37
C ALA A 265 -6.38 -6.32 5.89
N SER A 266 -7.51 -5.61 5.88
CA SER A 266 -8.82 -6.18 6.22
C SER A 266 -9.46 -6.81 5.00
N ALA A 267 -10.17 -7.90 5.22
CA ALA A 267 -10.97 -8.53 4.19
C ALA A 267 -12.12 -7.61 3.76
N TYR A 268 -12.50 -7.71 2.49
CA TYR A 268 -13.46 -6.82 1.87
C TYR A 268 -14.42 -7.57 0.96
N LEU A 269 -15.72 -7.32 1.15
CA LEU A 269 -16.77 -7.91 0.33
C LEU A 269 -17.20 -7.00 -0.84
N GLY A 270 -17.06 -5.70 -0.68
CA GLY A 270 -17.44 -4.73 -1.72
C GLY A 270 -18.94 -4.46 -1.76
N VAL A 271 -19.58 -4.34 -0.61
CA VAL A 271 -21.00 -4.01 -0.47
C VAL A 271 -21.20 -2.78 0.41
N SER A 272 -22.24 -2.01 0.09
CA SER A 272 -22.83 -1.05 1.01
C SER A 272 -24.07 -1.68 1.62
N THR A 273 -24.20 -1.67 2.94
CA THR A 273 -25.27 -2.35 3.63
C THR A 273 -25.92 -1.48 4.69
N ARG A 274 -27.14 -1.83 5.07
CA ARG A 274 -27.82 -1.32 6.27
C ARG A 274 -28.52 -2.46 7.00
N ASP A 275 -28.89 -2.21 8.26
CA ASP A 275 -29.61 -3.18 9.05
C ASP A 275 -30.99 -3.48 8.45
N VAL A 276 -31.37 -4.75 8.44
CA VAL A 276 -32.74 -5.15 8.27
C VAL A 276 -33.44 -4.94 9.62
N THR A 277 -34.41 -4.03 9.62
CA THR A 277 -35.33 -3.82 10.76
C THR A 277 -36.72 -4.35 10.40
N PRO A 278 -37.59 -4.66 11.39
CA PRO A 278 -38.98 -5.07 11.09
C PRO A 278 -39.73 -4.09 10.20
N ASP A 279 -39.54 -2.78 10.43
CA ASP A 279 -40.15 -1.74 9.59
C ASP A 279 -39.64 -1.79 8.14
N LEU A 280 -38.32 -1.96 7.95
CA LEU A 280 -37.74 -2.09 6.62
C LEU A 280 -38.21 -3.36 5.93
N ALA A 281 -38.22 -4.48 6.66
CA ALA A 281 -38.70 -5.76 6.14
C ALA A 281 -40.15 -5.65 5.66
N PHE A 282 -41.01 -5.01 6.44
CA PHE A 282 -42.38 -4.76 6.05
C PHE A 282 -42.50 -3.83 4.82
N GLN A 283 -41.76 -2.70 4.79
CA GLN A 283 -41.78 -1.74 3.70
C GLN A 283 -41.32 -2.34 2.38
N LEU A 284 -40.29 -3.18 2.39
CA LEU A 284 -39.71 -3.78 1.18
C LEU A 284 -40.22 -5.19 0.90
N GLY A 285 -41.10 -5.74 1.74
CA GLY A 285 -41.60 -7.10 1.61
C GLY A 285 -40.50 -8.16 1.73
N LEU A 286 -39.50 -7.90 2.58
CA LEU A 286 -38.39 -8.83 2.78
C LEU A 286 -38.86 -10.07 3.55
N PRO A 287 -38.34 -11.26 3.23
CA PRO A 287 -38.73 -12.52 3.88
C PRO A 287 -38.06 -12.73 5.23
N VAL A 288 -37.23 -11.80 5.68
CA VAL A 288 -36.45 -11.85 6.92
C VAL A 288 -36.49 -10.50 7.64
N GLU A 289 -36.40 -10.54 8.98
CA GLU A 289 -36.44 -9.37 9.87
C GLU A 289 -35.06 -8.97 10.41
N LYS A 290 -34.02 -9.70 10.00
CA LYS A 290 -32.62 -9.51 10.42
C LYS A 290 -31.67 -9.73 9.26
N GLY A 291 -30.49 -9.14 9.36
CA GLY A 291 -29.42 -9.29 8.37
C GLY A 291 -28.86 -7.97 7.89
N ALA A 292 -27.92 -8.04 6.97
CA ALA A 292 -27.35 -6.89 6.28
C ALA A 292 -27.98 -6.76 4.90
N PHE A 293 -28.91 -5.80 4.73
CA PHE A 293 -29.54 -5.49 3.44
C PHE A 293 -28.54 -4.79 2.53
N VAL A 294 -28.35 -5.32 1.32
CA VAL A 294 -27.41 -4.80 0.32
C VAL A 294 -28.05 -3.62 -0.41
N LEU A 295 -27.54 -2.42 -0.15
CA LEU A 295 -27.94 -1.18 -0.82
C LEU A 295 -27.28 -1.03 -2.18
N ALA A 296 -26.03 -1.48 -2.29
CA ALA A 296 -25.24 -1.46 -3.53
C ALA A 296 -24.09 -2.45 -3.46
N THR A 297 -23.67 -2.94 -4.61
CA THR A 297 -22.43 -3.70 -4.77
C THR A 297 -21.43 -2.91 -5.59
N LEU A 298 -20.16 -2.98 -5.22
CA LEU A 298 -19.08 -2.39 -6.01
C LEU A 298 -18.94 -3.16 -7.33
N THR A 299 -19.09 -2.48 -8.45
CA THR A 299 -18.96 -3.09 -9.78
C THR A 299 -17.55 -3.70 -9.95
N GLY A 300 -17.47 -5.00 -10.33
CA GLY A 300 -16.20 -5.73 -10.39
C GLY A 300 -15.58 -6.00 -9.00
N GLY A 301 -16.31 -5.73 -7.92
CA GLY A 301 -15.91 -6.11 -6.57
C GLY A 301 -16.28 -7.57 -6.24
N PRO A 302 -15.72 -8.12 -5.14
CA PRO A 302 -15.89 -9.53 -4.77
C PRO A 302 -17.34 -10.00 -4.71
N ALA A 303 -18.23 -9.22 -4.11
CA ALA A 303 -19.65 -9.53 -4.00
C ALA A 303 -20.35 -9.55 -5.37
N ALA A 304 -20.08 -8.55 -6.22
CA ALA A 304 -20.67 -8.46 -7.55
C ALA A 304 -20.19 -9.60 -8.46
N GLU A 305 -18.93 -9.96 -8.42
CA GLU A 305 -18.35 -11.09 -9.16
C GLU A 305 -18.98 -12.43 -8.72
N ALA A 306 -19.28 -12.57 -7.42
CA ALA A 306 -19.93 -13.75 -6.86
C ALA A 306 -21.47 -13.76 -7.08
N GLY A 307 -22.03 -12.69 -7.69
CA GLY A 307 -23.45 -12.61 -8.01
C GLY A 307 -24.35 -12.12 -6.86
N ILE A 308 -23.78 -11.52 -5.80
CA ILE A 308 -24.55 -10.75 -4.81
C ILE A 308 -25.00 -9.44 -5.46
N ARG A 309 -26.23 -9.03 -5.21
CA ARG A 309 -26.85 -7.89 -5.88
C ARG A 309 -27.53 -6.96 -4.88
N GLU A 310 -27.81 -5.74 -5.32
CA GLU A 310 -28.71 -4.83 -4.64
C GLU A 310 -30.06 -5.52 -4.35
N GLY A 311 -30.59 -5.33 -3.15
CA GLY A 311 -31.83 -5.96 -2.70
C GLY A 311 -31.67 -7.33 -2.04
N ASP A 312 -30.46 -7.94 -2.07
CA ASP A 312 -30.18 -9.14 -1.29
C ASP A 312 -30.04 -8.81 0.21
N VAL A 313 -30.30 -9.79 1.06
CA VAL A 313 -29.99 -9.72 2.48
C VAL A 313 -28.91 -10.76 2.81
N ILE A 314 -27.77 -10.32 3.30
CA ILE A 314 -26.70 -11.20 3.80
C ILE A 314 -27.09 -11.64 5.20
N VAL A 315 -27.22 -12.96 5.42
CA VAL A 315 -27.63 -13.57 6.69
C VAL A 315 -26.56 -14.42 7.36
N GLU A 316 -25.53 -14.85 6.59
CA GLU A 316 -24.43 -15.64 7.11
C GLU A 316 -23.16 -15.41 6.28
N VAL A 317 -21.99 -15.38 6.91
CA VAL A 317 -20.67 -15.35 6.25
C VAL A 317 -19.75 -16.31 6.98
N ASP A 318 -19.15 -17.26 6.27
CA ASP A 318 -18.23 -18.28 6.81
C ASP A 318 -18.81 -18.99 8.04
N GLY A 319 -20.10 -19.41 7.96
CA GLY A 319 -20.83 -20.09 9.03
C GLY A 319 -21.21 -19.20 10.22
N LYS A 320 -20.94 -17.90 10.18
CA LYS A 320 -21.28 -16.94 11.23
C LYS A 320 -22.53 -16.16 10.85
N SER A 321 -23.53 -16.13 11.74
CA SER A 321 -24.78 -15.39 11.54
C SER A 321 -24.53 -13.89 11.44
N ILE A 322 -25.25 -13.24 10.54
CA ILE A 322 -25.26 -11.79 10.34
C ILE A 322 -26.67 -11.29 10.70
N ASP A 323 -26.83 -10.74 11.89
CA ASP A 323 -28.11 -10.20 12.36
C ASP A 323 -28.24 -8.70 12.04
N ALA A 324 -27.12 -7.99 11.83
CA ALA A 324 -27.04 -6.57 11.48
C ALA A 324 -25.88 -6.28 10.55
N ALA A 325 -25.85 -5.12 9.88
CA ALA A 325 -24.73 -4.68 9.03
C ALA A 325 -23.40 -4.61 9.79
N ALA A 326 -23.44 -4.24 11.06
CA ALA A 326 -22.24 -4.21 11.92
C ALA A 326 -21.61 -5.60 12.13
N ASP A 327 -22.42 -6.68 12.11
CA ASP A 327 -21.92 -8.05 12.23
C ASP A 327 -21.07 -8.44 11.03
N LEU A 328 -21.51 -8.04 9.83
CA LEU A 328 -20.75 -8.26 8.61
C LEU A 328 -19.34 -7.68 8.72
N GLY A 329 -19.21 -6.43 9.18
CA GLY A 329 -17.91 -5.81 9.44
C GLY A 329 -17.05 -6.63 10.39
N ARG A 330 -17.61 -7.00 11.55
CA ARG A 330 -16.92 -7.79 12.59
C ARG A 330 -16.47 -9.17 12.07
N VAL A 331 -17.28 -9.82 11.26
CA VAL A 331 -16.89 -11.11 10.66
C VAL A 331 -15.76 -10.92 9.67
N LEU A 332 -15.87 -9.95 8.76
CA LEU A 332 -14.82 -9.65 7.78
C LEU A 332 -13.48 -9.27 8.42
N ASP A 333 -13.48 -8.58 9.56
CA ASP A 333 -12.25 -8.24 10.29
C ASP A 333 -11.52 -9.48 10.85
N THR A 334 -12.19 -10.62 10.96
CA THR A 334 -11.55 -11.90 11.37
C THR A 334 -11.00 -12.72 10.20
N LEU A 335 -11.30 -12.35 8.97
CA LEU A 335 -10.94 -13.05 7.73
C LEU A 335 -9.78 -12.35 7.02
N LYS A 336 -9.18 -13.04 6.05
CA LYS A 336 -8.03 -12.51 5.30
C LYS A 336 -8.41 -12.14 3.87
N PRO A 337 -7.84 -11.08 3.31
CA PRO A 337 -7.95 -10.82 1.88
C PRO A 337 -7.46 -12.01 1.05
N GLY A 338 -8.18 -12.31 -0.03
CA GLY A 338 -7.90 -13.46 -0.91
C GLY A 338 -8.49 -14.77 -0.44
N GLU A 339 -9.01 -14.86 0.77
CA GLU A 339 -9.71 -16.03 1.30
C GLU A 339 -11.04 -16.24 0.58
N ALA A 340 -11.38 -17.49 0.26
CA ALA A 340 -12.67 -17.86 -0.30
C ALA A 340 -13.60 -18.26 0.84
N VAL A 341 -14.73 -17.58 0.96
CA VAL A 341 -15.71 -17.80 2.02
C VAL A 341 -17.10 -18.00 1.43
N ASP A 342 -17.92 -18.78 2.11
CA ASP A 342 -19.32 -18.95 1.74
C ASP A 342 -20.15 -17.83 2.36
N VAL A 343 -20.93 -17.16 1.51
CA VAL A 343 -21.88 -16.10 1.90
C VAL A 343 -23.28 -16.56 1.59
N LYS A 344 -24.11 -16.64 2.62
CA LYS A 344 -25.53 -16.98 2.47
C LYS A 344 -26.33 -15.70 2.33
N VAL A 345 -27.07 -15.60 1.24
CA VAL A 345 -27.93 -14.46 0.95
C VAL A 345 -29.35 -14.89 0.68
N ILE A 346 -30.29 -14.02 1.03
CA ILE A 346 -31.70 -14.16 0.70
C ILE A 346 -32.08 -13.06 -0.26
N GLY A 347 -32.51 -13.44 -1.46
CA GLY A 347 -32.94 -12.50 -2.48
C GLY A 347 -34.30 -11.86 -2.15
N SER A 348 -34.62 -10.75 -2.83
CA SER A 348 -35.91 -10.07 -2.68
C SER A 348 -37.12 -10.96 -2.99
N ASN A 349 -36.92 -12.05 -3.73
CA ASN A 349 -37.94 -13.06 -4.03
C ASN A 349 -38.06 -14.15 -2.93
N GLY A 350 -37.33 -14.02 -1.81
CA GLY A 350 -37.30 -15.00 -0.72
C GLY A 350 -36.45 -16.24 -0.98
N GLN A 351 -35.75 -16.30 -2.11
CA GLN A 351 -34.90 -17.43 -2.42
C GLN A 351 -33.58 -17.34 -1.68
N GLU A 352 -33.27 -18.32 -0.86
CA GLU A 352 -31.98 -18.47 -0.19
C GLU A 352 -30.96 -19.09 -1.18
N ARG A 353 -29.74 -18.55 -1.19
CA ARG A 353 -28.60 -19.11 -1.91
C ARG A 353 -27.31 -18.89 -1.16
N THR A 354 -26.39 -19.81 -1.31
CA THR A 354 -25.01 -19.66 -0.83
C THR A 354 -24.11 -19.44 -2.03
N VAL A 355 -23.29 -18.40 -1.95
CA VAL A 355 -22.31 -18.04 -2.99
C VAL A 355 -20.92 -18.07 -2.39
N SER A 356 -19.96 -18.64 -3.09
CA SER A 356 -18.55 -18.60 -2.67
C SER A 356 -17.92 -17.30 -3.18
N VAL A 357 -17.38 -16.52 -2.26
CA VAL A 357 -16.80 -15.20 -2.53
C VAL A 357 -15.31 -15.22 -2.19
N LYS A 358 -14.47 -14.88 -3.15
CA LYS A 358 -13.06 -14.59 -2.88
C LYS A 358 -12.94 -13.17 -2.37
N LEU A 359 -12.65 -13.01 -1.08
CA LEU A 359 -12.59 -11.68 -0.43
C LEU A 359 -11.49 -10.81 -1.03
N GLY A 360 -11.81 -9.55 -1.27
CA GLY A 360 -10.85 -8.53 -1.66
C GLY A 360 -10.09 -7.93 -0.47
N THR A 361 -9.20 -7.00 -0.76
CA THR A 361 -8.58 -6.15 0.26
C THR A 361 -9.42 -4.89 0.40
N LYS A 362 -9.83 -4.57 1.64
CA LYS A 362 -10.55 -3.34 1.94
C LYS A 362 -9.69 -2.14 1.52
N PRO A 363 -10.20 -1.25 0.67
CA PRO A 363 -9.52 0.03 0.43
C PRO A 363 -9.33 0.72 1.77
N LEU A 364 -8.09 1.13 2.07
CA LEU A 364 -7.84 1.85 3.32
C LEU A 364 -8.49 3.24 3.19
N PRO A 365 -9.34 3.62 4.14
CA PRO A 365 -9.72 5.02 4.27
C PRO A 365 -8.44 5.83 4.45
N THR A 366 -8.33 6.95 3.77
CA THR A 366 -7.20 7.87 3.87
C THR A 366 -6.95 8.38 5.30
N GLU A 367 -7.97 8.33 6.16
CA GLU A 367 -7.92 8.63 7.59
C GLU A 367 -6.96 7.74 8.39
N PHE A 368 -6.70 6.49 7.95
CA PHE A 368 -5.74 5.59 8.61
C PHE A 368 -4.29 5.80 8.21
N LEU A 369 -4.01 6.71 7.29
CA LEU A 369 -2.67 7.09 6.87
C LEU A 369 -2.23 8.40 7.54
N GLN A 370 -2.84 8.77 8.66
CA GLN A 370 -2.36 9.87 9.51
C GLN A 370 -1.29 9.33 10.47
N PRO A 371 -0.28 10.15 10.81
CA PRO A 371 0.81 9.79 11.71
C PRO A 371 0.32 9.54 13.14
#